data_5da56f143b3c69a558da3d8c101a7940
#
_entry.id   5da56f143b3c69a558da3d8c101a7940
#
_cell.length_a   1.000
_cell.length_b   1.000
_cell.length_c   1.000
_cell.angle_alpha   90.00
_cell.angle_beta   90.00
_cell.angle_gamma   90.00
#
_symmetry.space_group_name_H-M   'P 1'
#
loop_
_entity.id
_entity.type
_entity.pdbx_description
1 polymer ?
#
loop_
_entity_poly.entity_id
_entity_poly.type
_entity_poly.pdbx_seq_one_letter_code
_entity_poly.pdbx_strand_id
1 'polypeptide(L)'
;YDSIREIDNFTDNDNFENILINLICNKISFYIKLISPDTNVFIAFDGVAPVAKLEQQRNRRYKSVFEADILNKLTKQDIIKNNWNTSAITPGTKFMSKLSDKINKFFKNSNKFNVKKIITSTSNEIGEGEHKIYEFIRNNQEYHKTSTTVIYGLDADLIMLTLNHLHIAPSMFLFRETPHFIKTIDKTLEPNKNYIIDIPLFGKVLSLELNNNKEPDTKQKKNRIFDYIFLCFLLGNDFLPHFPALNIRTTGIDTILCVY
;
A
#
# COMPACT_ATOMS: atom_id res chain seq x y z
N TYR A 1 5.61 -9.27 6.71
CA TYR A 1 5.64 -10.75 6.86
C TYR A 1 7.06 -11.30 6.75
N ASP A 2 7.91 -10.77 5.86
CA ASP A 2 9.30 -11.25 5.72
C ASP A 2 10.10 -11.02 7.00
N SER A 3 9.96 -9.86 7.65
CA SER A 3 10.58 -9.58 8.95
C SER A 3 10.13 -10.53 10.07
N ILE A 4 8.94 -11.12 9.99
CA ILE A 4 8.46 -12.11 10.95
C ILE A 4 9.20 -13.44 10.76
N ARG A 5 9.50 -13.81 9.53
CA ARG A 5 10.22 -15.05 9.18
C ARG A 5 11.71 -14.99 9.51
N GLU A 6 12.27 -13.77 9.56
CA GLU A 6 13.68 -13.53 9.89
C GLU A 6 13.99 -13.65 11.39
N ILE A 7 12.95 -13.73 12.25
CA ILE A 7 13.15 -13.83 13.71
C ILE A 7 13.15 -15.29 14.13
N ASP A 8 14.32 -15.91 14.13
CA ASP A 8 14.47 -17.34 14.47
C ASP A 8 14.68 -17.59 15.97
N ASN A 9 15.21 -16.64 16.72
CA ASN A 9 15.57 -16.79 18.12
C ASN A 9 14.90 -15.73 18.98
N PHE A 10 13.89 -16.10 19.75
CA PHE A 10 13.25 -15.25 20.75
C PHE A 10 12.90 -16.05 22.00
N THR A 11 12.93 -15.40 23.15
CA THR A 11 12.69 -16.05 24.45
C THR A 11 11.20 -16.13 24.79
N ASP A 12 10.44 -15.11 24.40
CA ASP A 12 9.01 -14.97 24.65
C ASP A 12 8.37 -14.01 23.65
N ASN A 13 7.05 -13.86 23.70
CA ASN A 13 6.30 -12.99 22.81
C ASN A 13 6.68 -11.50 22.94
N ASP A 14 7.00 -11.02 24.14
CA ASP A 14 7.40 -9.63 24.35
C ASP A 14 8.76 -9.34 23.71
N ASN A 15 9.69 -10.26 23.80
CA ASN A 15 10.99 -10.17 23.13
C ASN A 15 10.81 -10.18 21.61
N PHE A 16 9.99 -11.10 21.09
CA PHE A 16 9.65 -11.16 19.65
C PHE A 16 9.05 -9.83 19.16
N GLU A 17 8.04 -9.30 19.87
CA GLU A 17 7.41 -8.03 19.51
C GLU A 17 8.41 -6.87 19.47
N ASN A 18 9.32 -6.80 20.44
CA ASN A 18 10.35 -5.76 20.48
C ASN A 18 11.35 -5.86 19.32
N ILE A 19 11.77 -7.08 18.95
CA ILE A 19 12.61 -7.31 17.77
C ILE A 19 11.87 -6.87 16.51
N LEU A 20 10.62 -7.31 16.33
CA LEU A 20 9.80 -6.97 15.17
C LEU A 20 9.59 -5.46 15.04
N ILE A 21 9.28 -4.76 16.12
CA ILE A 21 9.10 -3.30 16.13
C ILE A 21 10.40 -2.59 15.72
N ASN A 22 11.55 -3.06 16.20
CA ASN A 22 12.84 -2.49 15.80
C ASN A 22 13.13 -2.73 14.31
N LEU A 23 12.83 -3.91 13.78
CA LEU A 23 12.95 -4.21 12.35
C LEU A 23 12.07 -3.31 11.50
N ILE A 24 10.82 -3.07 11.92
CA ILE A 24 9.92 -2.12 11.25
C ILE A 24 10.51 -0.71 11.22
N CYS A 25 10.99 -0.20 12.37
CA CYS A 25 11.65 1.11 12.44
C CYS A 25 12.87 1.20 11.51
N ASN A 26 13.68 0.15 11.46
CA ASN A 26 14.86 0.08 10.60
C ASN A 26 14.48 0.04 9.11
N LYS A 27 13.44 -0.72 8.75
CA LYS A 27 12.96 -0.80 7.36
C LYS A 27 12.41 0.56 6.88
N ILE A 28 11.62 1.24 7.70
CA ILE A 28 11.15 2.61 7.38
C ILE A 28 12.34 3.57 7.23
N SER A 29 13.31 3.50 8.15
CA SER A 29 14.52 4.32 8.08
C SER A 29 15.33 4.05 6.82
N PHE A 30 15.41 2.79 6.40
CA PHE A 30 16.05 2.40 5.15
C PHE A 30 15.36 3.05 3.95
N TYR A 31 14.03 3.03 3.86
CA TYR A 31 13.30 3.64 2.76
C TYR A 31 13.43 5.18 2.77
N ILE A 32 13.39 5.82 3.93
CA ILE A 32 13.62 7.26 4.03
C ILE A 32 15.01 7.63 3.49
N LYS A 33 16.04 6.86 3.85
CA LYS A 33 17.41 7.09 3.35
C LYS A 33 17.55 6.81 1.86
N LEU A 34 16.87 5.78 1.35
CA LEU A 34 16.93 5.38 -0.05
C LEU A 34 16.29 6.43 -0.96
N ILE A 35 15.12 6.95 -0.57
CA ILE A 35 14.41 8.00 -1.31
C ILE A 35 15.03 9.37 -1.07
N SER A 36 15.62 9.57 0.11
CA SER A 36 16.30 10.82 0.50
C SER A 36 15.44 12.08 0.29
N PRO A 37 14.24 12.17 0.90
CA PRO A 37 13.38 13.33 0.72
C PRO A 37 13.96 14.58 1.38
N ASP A 38 13.77 15.75 0.75
CA ASP A 38 14.32 17.02 1.24
C ASP A 38 13.46 17.69 2.32
N THR A 39 12.15 17.46 2.29
CA THR A 39 11.21 18.26 3.08
C THR A 39 10.41 17.44 4.08
N ASN A 40 9.45 16.66 3.63
CA ASN A 40 8.51 16.00 4.50
C ASN A 40 8.51 14.48 4.30
N VAL A 41 8.32 13.77 5.40
CA VAL A 41 7.99 12.34 5.41
C VAL A 41 6.67 12.18 6.14
N PHE A 42 5.71 11.48 5.53
CA PHE A 42 4.45 11.09 6.15
C PHE A 42 4.43 9.57 6.31
N ILE A 43 4.34 9.10 7.55
CA ILE A 43 4.30 7.67 7.88
C ILE A 43 2.90 7.34 8.35
N ALA A 44 2.17 6.50 7.61
CA ALA A 44 0.82 6.09 7.93
C ALA A 44 0.72 4.60 8.22
N PHE A 45 0.01 4.25 9.29
CA PHE A 45 -0.39 2.89 9.62
C PHE A 45 -1.92 2.79 9.58
N ASP A 46 -2.40 1.61 9.23
CA ASP A 46 -3.84 1.34 9.28
C ASP A 46 -4.37 1.50 10.70
N GLY A 47 -5.41 2.31 10.81
CA GLY A 47 -6.29 2.37 11.96
C GLY A 47 -7.54 1.55 11.72
N VAL A 48 -8.62 1.88 12.43
CA VAL A 48 -9.91 1.20 12.23
C VAL A 48 -10.43 1.48 10.83
N ALA A 49 -10.66 0.40 10.07
CA ALA A 49 -11.19 0.49 8.72
C ALA A 49 -12.68 0.92 8.70
N PRO A 50 -13.17 1.44 7.57
CA PRO A 50 -14.59 1.69 7.37
C PRO A 50 -15.44 0.44 7.62
N VAL A 51 -16.69 0.63 8.08
CA VAL A 51 -17.61 -0.47 8.41
C VAL A 51 -17.77 -1.48 7.27
N ALA A 52 -17.83 -0.99 6.03
CA ALA A 52 -17.96 -1.84 4.83
C ALA A 52 -16.79 -2.85 4.66
N LYS A 53 -15.59 -2.55 5.18
CA LYS A 53 -14.41 -3.41 5.08
C LYS A 53 -14.20 -4.31 6.29
N LEU A 54 -14.89 -4.06 7.40
CA LEU A 54 -14.71 -4.83 8.65
C LEU A 54 -15.05 -6.31 8.49
N GLU A 55 -16.11 -6.63 7.76
CA GLU A 55 -16.51 -8.01 7.52
C GLU A 55 -15.47 -8.76 6.68
N GLN A 56 -15.00 -8.15 5.59
CA GLN A 56 -13.94 -8.71 4.75
C GLN A 56 -12.67 -8.95 5.55
N GLN A 57 -12.23 -7.99 6.38
CA GLN A 57 -11.05 -8.13 7.24
C GLN A 57 -11.22 -9.26 8.25
N ARG A 58 -12.41 -9.39 8.85
CA ARG A 58 -12.73 -10.47 9.77
C ARG A 58 -12.65 -11.84 9.08
N ASN A 59 -13.25 -11.97 7.91
CA ASN A 59 -13.25 -13.21 7.13
C ASN A 59 -11.82 -13.61 6.71
N ARG A 60 -10.96 -12.66 6.30
CA ARG A 60 -9.55 -12.92 6.00
C ARG A 60 -8.80 -13.47 7.22
N ARG A 61 -9.03 -12.93 8.41
CA ARG A 61 -8.40 -13.42 9.65
C ARG A 61 -8.86 -14.81 10.01
N TYR A 62 -10.16 -15.09 9.96
CA TYR A 62 -10.68 -16.44 10.19
C TYR A 62 -10.12 -17.46 9.21
N LYS A 63 -10.07 -17.09 7.93
CA LYS A 63 -9.50 -17.94 6.89
C LYS A 63 -8.02 -18.25 7.17
N SER A 64 -7.22 -17.26 7.53
CA SER A 64 -5.80 -17.43 7.84
C SER A 64 -5.57 -18.36 9.03
N VAL A 65 -6.35 -18.23 10.11
CA VAL A 65 -6.27 -19.12 11.26
C VAL A 65 -6.68 -20.54 10.88
N PHE A 66 -7.77 -20.70 10.14
CA PHE A 66 -8.27 -21.99 9.70
C PHE A 66 -7.29 -22.72 8.78
N GLU A 67 -6.68 -22.01 7.83
CA GLU A 67 -5.65 -22.57 6.95
C GLU A 67 -4.40 -23.03 7.75
N ALA A 68 -3.97 -22.25 8.75
CA ALA A 68 -2.88 -22.63 9.63
C ALA A 68 -3.20 -23.90 10.44
N ASP A 69 -4.40 -24.00 10.99
CA ASP A 69 -4.85 -25.18 11.72
C ASP A 69 -4.91 -26.43 10.86
N ILE A 70 -5.40 -26.31 9.62
CA ILE A 70 -5.41 -27.41 8.65
C ILE A 70 -4.00 -27.86 8.32
N LEU A 71 -3.10 -26.90 8.01
CA LEU A 71 -1.73 -27.20 7.66
C LEU A 71 -1.02 -27.95 8.80
N ASN A 72 -1.19 -27.51 10.05
CA ASN A 72 -0.63 -28.15 11.23
C ASN A 72 -1.15 -29.59 11.39
N LYS A 73 -2.44 -29.83 11.13
CA LYS A 73 -3.04 -31.19 11.19
C LYS A 73 -2.52 -32.11 10.07
N LEU A 74 -2.31 -31.58 8.87
CA LEU A 74 -1.83 -32.35 7.73
C LEU A 74 -0.34 -32.70 7.81
N THR A 75 0.46 -31.82 8.33
CA THR A 75 1.92 -32.03 8.35
C THR A 75 2.38 -32.95 9.46
N LYS A 76 1.50 -33.35 10.41
CA LYS A 76 1.84 -34.19 11.59
C LYS A 76 3.13 -33.77 12.31
N GLN A 77 3.61 -32.60 12.02
CA GLN A 77 4.74 -32.02 12.71
C GLN A 77 4.19 -31.28 13.90
N ASP A 78 4.43 -31.81 15.12
CA ASP A 78 4.48 -31.02 16.35
C ASP A 78 5.62 -29.99 16.23
N ILE A 79 5.57 -29.19 15.18
CA ILE A 79 6.33 -27.96 15.12
C ILE A 79 5.56 -27.00 16.03
N ILE A 80 5.79 -27.17 17.34
CA ILE A 80 5.68 -26.09 18.31
C ILE A 80 6.80 -25.08 17.95
N LYS A 81 6.76 -24.55 16.74
CA LYS A 81 7.30 -23.22 16.50
C LYS A 81 6.30 -22.31 17.18
N ASN A 82 6.73 -21.64 18.24
CA ASN A 82 6.01 -20.54 18.84
C ASN A 82 5.64 -19.54 17.73
N ASN A 83 4.57 -19.82 17.02
CA ASN A 83 4.09 -18.94 15.98
C ASN A 83 3.40 -17.76 16.66
N TRP A 84 4.10 -16.65 16.72
CA TRP A 84 3.48 -15.40 17.15
C TRP A 84 2.20 -15.16 16.36
N ASN A 85 1.12 -14.83 17.05
CA ASN A 85 -0.19 -14.68 16.42
C ASN A 85 -0.26 -13.37 15.61
N THR A 86 -0.24 -13.49 14.29
CA THR A 86 -0.31 -12.35 13.36
C THR A 86 -1.60 -11.53 13.48
N SER A 87 -2.65 -12.05 14.15
CA SER A 87 -3.86 -11.25 14.45
C SER A 87 -3.56 -10.10 15.43
N ALA A 88 -2.42 -10.13 16.12
CA ALA A 88 -1.93 -8.99 16.88
C ALA A 88 -1.69 -7.73 16.02
N ILE A 89 -1.46 -7.90 14.70
CA ILE A 89 -1.40 -6.79 13.73
C ILE A 89 -2.84 -6.35 13.41
N THR A 90 -3.52 -5.83 14.42
CA THR A 90 -4.90 -5.33 14.30
C THR A 90 -5.01 -4.05 15.11
N PRO A 91 -5.60 -2.97 14.57
CA PRO A 91 -5.84 -1.75 15.34
C PRO A 91 -6.54 -2.04 16.68
N GLY A 92 -6.05 -1.41 17.74
CA GLY A 92 -6.57 -1.60 19.10
C GLY A 92 -5.92 -2.73 19.91
N THR A 93 -5.00 -3.52 19.37
CA THR A 93 -4.24 -4.53 20.11
C THR A 93 -3.07 -3.92 20.89
N LYS A 94 -2.61 -4.66 21.91
CA LYS A 94 -1.43 -4.25 22.68
C LYS A 94 -0.18 -4.08 21.83
N PHE A 95 0.04 -4.99 20.86
CA PHE A 95 1.15 -4.88 19.92
C PHE A 95 1.10 -3.60 19.12
N MET A 96 -0.06 -3.25 18.51
CA MET A 96 -0.21 -2.03 17.74
C MET A 96 -0.06 -0.76 18.59
N SER A 97 -0.45 -0.80 19.85
CA SER A 97 -0.18 0.31 20.78
C SER A 97 1.32 0.47 21.04
N LYS A 98 2.04 -0.63 21.36
CA LYS A 98 3.51 -0.62 21.54
C LYS A 98 4.22 -0.10 20.26
N LEU A 99 3.78 -0.56 19.09
CA LEU A 99 4.31 -0.12 17.80
C LEU A 99 4.10 1.38 17.60
N SER A 100 2.88 1.87 17.85
CA SER A 100 2.54 3.29 17.74
C SER A 100 3.42 4.17 18.62
N ASP A 101 3.59 3.79 19.89
CA ASP A 101 4.45 4.51 20.83
C ASP A 101 5.92 4.54 20.38
N LYS A 102 6.41 3.40 19.87
CA LYS A 102 7.79 3.31 19.40
C LYS A 102 8.01 4.14 18.15
N ILE A 103 7.09 4.09 17.17
CA ILE A 103 7.16 4.88 15.94
C ILE A 103 7.18 6.38 16.26
N ASN A 104 6.26 6.84 17.10
CA ASN A 104 6.20 8.25 17.50
C ASN A 104 7.49 8.71 18.19
N LYS A 105 8.08 7.89 19.05
CA LYS A 105 9.35 8.20 19.74
C LYS A 105 10.54 8.16 18.77
N PHE A 106 10.61 7.13 17.92
CA PHE A 106 11.77 6.88 17.06
C PHE A 106 11.91 7.96 15.97
N PHE A 107 10.78 8.37 15.37
CA PHE A 107 10.75 9.35 14.28
C PHE A 107 10.51 10.79 14.75
N LYS A 108 10.49 11.05 16.06
CA LYS A 108 10.32 12.40 16.62
C LYS A 108 11.40 13.40 16.16
N ASN A 109 12.63 12.92 16.01
CA ASN A 109 13.76 13.77 15.60
C ASN A 109 14.03 13.61 14.08
N SER A 110 13.46 14.51 13.29
CA SER A 110 13.61 14.54 11.82
C SER A 110 15.05 14.80 11.36
N ASN A 111 15.87 15.49 12.15
CA ASN A 111 17.26 15.81 11.79
C ASN A 111 18.12 14.56 11.59
N LYS A 112 17.79 13.44 12.27
CA LYS A 112 18.48 12.15 12.06
C LYS A 112 18.33 11.59 10.63
N PHE A 113 17.36 12.08 9.90
CA PHE A 113 17.00 11.63 8.56
C PHE A 113 17.24 12.69 7.49
N ASN A 114 17.83 13.84 7.87
CA ASN A 114 18.06 14.98 6.99
C ASN A 114 16.77 15.51 6.32
N VAL A 115 15.64 15.42 6.99
CA VAL A 115 14.35 15.94 6.53
C VAL A 115 13.84 17.05 7.44
N LYS A 116 13.08 17.99 6.88
CA LYS A 116 12.55 19.12 7.67
C LYS A 116 11.51 18.66 8.67
N LYS A 117 10.64 17.71 8.29
CA LYS A 117 9.55 17.27 9.14
C LYS A 117 9.20 15.79 8.88
N ILE A 118 8.98 15.03 9.96
CA ILE A 118 8.36 13.71 9.90
C ILE A 118 7.02 13.79 10.62
N ILE A 119 5.97 13.33 9.95
CA ILE A 119 4.61 13.26 10.47
C ILE A 119 4.24 11.79 10.57
N THR A 120 3.75 11.37 11.72
CA THR A 120 3.33 9.99 11.97
C THR A 120 1.82 9.95 12.22
N SER A 121 1.11 9.11 11.47
CA SER A 121 -0.29 8.76 11.70
C SER A 121 -0.34 7.27 12.00
N THR A 122 -0.51 6.95 13.27
CA THR A 122 -0.44 5.57 13.76
C THR A 122 -1.81 4.88 13.74
N SER A 123 -1.86 3.62 14.19
CA SER A 123 -3.10 2.85 14.26
C SER A 123 -4.13 3.40 15.25
N ASN A 124 -3.76 4.38 16.08
CA ASN A 124 -4.66 5.07 17.01
C ASN A 124 -5.59 6.06 16.28
N GLU A 125 -5.24 6.48 15.08
CA GLU A 125 -6.06 7.32 14.23
C GLU A 125 -6.90 6.45 13.28
N ILE A 126 -8.15 6.86 13.06
CA ILE A 126 -9.09 6.14 12.19
C ILE A 126 -8.66 6.16 10.72
N GLY A 127 -9.07 5.16 9.96
CA GLY A 127 -8.84 5.06 8.53
C GLY A 127 -7.63 4.20 8.18
N GLU A 128 -7.60 3.72 6.95
CA GLU A 128 -6.51 2.96 6.38
C GLU A 128 -5.33 3.86 6.03
N GLY A 129 -4.12 3.32 6.08
CA GLY A 129 -2.89 4.09 5.85
C GLY A 129 -2.88 4.82 4.51
N GLU A 130 -3.33 4.15 3.46
CA GLU A 130 -3.44 4.75 2.12
C GLU A 130 -4.41 5.94 2.09
N HIS A 131 -5.58 5.81 2.71
CA HIS A 131 -6.56 6.90 2.78
C HIS A 131 -6.00 8.12 3.53
N LYS A 132 -5.27 7.89 4.62
CA LYS A 132 -4.60 8.96 5.38
C LYS A 132 -3.56 9.69 4.53
N ILE A 133 -2.79 8.97 3.70
CA ILE A 133 -1.80 9.56 2.80
C ILE A 133 -2.50 10.49 1.79
N TYR A 134 -3.54 10.01 1.11
CA TYR A 134 -4.22 10.82 0.10
C TYR A 134 -5.07 11.94 0.70
N GLU A 135 -5.60 11.76 1.90
CA GLU A 135 -6.23 12.85 2.65
C GLU A 135 -5.21 13.95 3.00
N PHE A 136 -4.02 13.57 3.45
CA PHE A 136 -2.93 14.53 3.68
C PHE A 136 -2.57 15.30 2.41
N ILE A 137 -2.49 14.63 1.25
CA ILE A 137 -2.23 15.28 -0.03
C ILE A 137 -3.35 16.26 -0.40
N ARG A 138 -4.63 15.85 -0.26
CA ARG A 138 -5.79 16.71 -0.53
C ARG A 138 -5.83 17.95 0.38
N ASN A 139 -5.45 17.80 1.64
CA ASN A 139 -5.44 18.90 2.60
C ASN A 139 -4.23 19.84 2.43
N ASN A 140 -3.20 19.44 1.66
CA ASN A 140 -1.99 20.21 1.40
C ASN A 140 -1.73 20.42 -0.09
N GLN A 141 -2.78 20.69 -0.89
CA GLN A 141 -2.71 20.76 -2.36
C GLN A 141 -1.66 21.74 -2.87
N GLU A 142 -1.59 22.95 -2.31
CA GLU A 142 -0.66 23.98 -2.76
C GLU A 142 0.80 23.55 -2.62
N TYR A 143 1.10 22.79 -1.57
CA TYR A 143 2.43 22.20 -1.40
C TYR A 143 2.71 21.12 -2.46
N HIS A 144 1.75 20.23 -2.70
CA HIS A 144 1.93 19.09 -3.61
C HIS A 144 1.87 19.47 -5.09
N LYS A 145 1.30 20.64 -5.45
CA LYS A 145 1.35 21.17 -6.83
C LYS A 145 2.77 21.42 -7.33
N THR A 146 3.68 21.80 -6.44
CA THR A 146 5.06 22.20 -6.79
C THR A 146 6.11 21.23 -6.28
N SER A 147 5.71 20.23 -5.50
CA SER A 147 6.62 19.25 -4.91
C SER A 147 6.54 17.92 -5.64
N THR A 148 7.65 17.19 -5.69
CA THR A 148 7.64 15.79 -6.07
C THR A 148 7.26 14.93 -4.87
N THR A 149 6.24 14.07 -5.04
CA THR A 149 5.74 13.17 -4.00
C THR A 149 6.01 11.73 -4.38
N VAL A 150 6.71 11.01 -3.52
CA VAL A 150 6.96 9.57 -3.68
C VAL A 150 6.16 8.81 -2.61
N ILE A 151 5.31 7.89 -3.03
CA ILE A 151 4.51 7.04 -2.13
C ILE A 151 5.08 5.63 -2.16
N TYR A 152 5.41 5.09 -0.99
CA TYR A 152 5.77 3.69 -0.84
C TYR A 152 4.54 2.85 -0.56
N GLY A 153 4.38 1.76 -1.31
CA GLY A 153 3.34 0.77 -1.04
C GLY A 153 3.33 -0.35 -2.08
N LEU A 154 2.79 -1.50 -1.67
CA LEU A 154 2.81 -2.73 -2.46
C LEU A 154 1.47 -3.02 -3.15
N ASP A 155 0.38 -2.41 -2.68
CA ASP A 155 -0.95 -2.66 -3.20
C ASP A 155 -1.18 -2.01 -4.58
N ALA A 156 -1.91 -2.72 -5.44
CA ALA A 156 -2.23 -2.23 -6.78
C ALA A 156 -3.20 -1.04 -6.75
N ASP A 157 -4.03 -0.95 -5.72
CA ASP A 157 -5.00 0.13 -5.54
C ASP A 157 -4.33 1.51 -5.45
N LEU A 158 -3.08 1.56 -4.96
CA LEU A 158 -2.29 2.78 -4.93
C LEU A 158 -2.05 3.38 -6.33
N ILE A 159 -2.02 2.56 -7.38
CA ILE A 159 -1.90 3.05 -8.76
C ILE A 159 -3.13 3.89 -9.12
N MET A 160 -4.33 3.35 -8.85
CA MET A 160 -5.59 4.05 -9.12
C MET A 160 -5.75 5.29 -8.25
N LEU A 161 -5.43 5.18 -6.96
CA LEU A 161 -5.48 6.31 -6.03
C LEU A 161 -4.52 7.42 -6.47
N THR A 162 -3.30 7.08 -6.91
CA THR A 162 -2.33 8.07 -7.38
C THR A 162 -2.78 8.72 -8.67
N LEU A 163 -3.26 7.94 -9.65
CA LEU A 163 -3.84 8.47 -10.90
C LEU A 163 -4.96 9.47 -10.63
N ASN A 164 -5.86 9.13 -9.69
CA ASN A 164 -6.98 9.99 -9.31
C ASN A 164 -6.52 11.34 -8.73
N HIS A 165 -5.31 11.41 -8.16
CA HIS A 165 -4.79 12.62 -7.53
C HIS A 165 -3.83 13.44 -8.40
N LEU A 166 -3.51 13.01 -9.63
CA LEU A 166 -2.60 13.74 -10.53
C LEU A 166 -3.06 15.18 -10.83
N HIS A 167 -4.36 15.45 -10.77
CA HIS A 167 -4.90 16.79 -10.98
C HIS A 167 -4.62 17.73 -9.78
N ILE A 168 -4.28 17.19 -8.61
CA ILE A 168 -3.92 17.92 -7.39
C ILE A 168 -2.41 17.98 -7.25
N ALA A 169 -1.75 16.86 -7.47
CA ALA A 169 -0.31 16.67 -7.30
C ALA A 169 0.28 16.07 -8.59
N PRO A 170 0.69 16.89 -9.55
CA PRO A 170 1.06 16.43 -10.91
C PRO A 170 2.36 15.61 -10.96
N SER A 171 3.20 15.68 -9.92
CA SER A 171 4.48 14.96 -9.82
C SER A 171 4.43 13.91 -8.72
N MET A 172 3.70 12.80 -8.95
CA MET A 172 3.54 11.71 -8.01
C MET A 172 4.10 10.40 -8.56
N PHE A 173 4.89 9.71 -7.76
CA PHE A 173 5.54 8.46 -8.11
C PHE A 173 5.22 7.39 -7.06
N LEU A 174 5.09 6.13 -7.51
CA LEU A 174 4.98 5.00 -6.60
C LEU A 174 6.30 4.25 -6.53
N PHE A 175 6.84 4.15 -5.33
CA PHE A 175 8.01 3.35 -5.03
C PHE A 175 7.57 2.01 -4.44
N ARG A 176 8.05 0.91 -5.00
CA ARG A 176 7.69 -0.43 -4.53
C ARG A 176 8.75 -1.47 -4.85
N GLU A 177 8.72 -2.56 -4.10
CA GLU A 177 9.43 -3.78 -4.42
C GLU A 177 8.62 -4.61 -5.42
N THR A 178 9.31 -5.25 -6.36
CA THR A 178 8.63 -6.13 -7.33
C THR A 178 8.26 -7.46 -6.67
N PRO A 179 7.08 -8.01 -6.99
CA PRO A 179 6.67 -9.31 -6.48
C PRO A 179 7.52 -10.46 -7.10
N HIS A 180 7.53 -11.61 -6.44
CA HIS A 180 8.27 -12.79 -6.90
C HIS A 180 7.90 -13.24 -8.32
N PHE A 181 6.65 -13.03 -8.73
CA PHE A 181 6.14 -13.41 -10.04
C PHE A 181 6.36 -12.36 -11.13
N ILE A 182 7.07 -11.26 -10.85
CA ILE A 182 7.21 -10.14 -11.81
C ILE A 182 7.75 -10.58 -13.17
N LYS A 183 8.63 -11.58 -13.23
CA LYS A 183 9.18 -12.10 -14.48
C LYS A 183 8.16 -12.76 -15.40
N THR A 184 6.99 -13.15 -14.88
CA THR A 184 5.88 -13.65 -15.72
C THR A 184 5.15 -12.52 -16.43
N ILE A 185 5.27 -11.29 -15.91
CA ILE A 185 4.66 -10.09 -16.46
C ILE A 185 5.69 -9.38 -17.36
N ASP A 186 6.89 -9.14 -16.84
CA ASP A 186 7.98 -8.50 -17.56
C ASP A 186 9.32 -9.17 -17.23
N LYS A 187 9.96 -9.75 -18.25
CA LYS A 187 11.22 -10.50 -18.13
C LYS A 187 12.42 -9.60 -17.78
N THR A 188 12.31 -8.30 -18.00
CA THR A 188 13.37 -7.32 -17.71
C THR A 188 13.43 -6.92 -16.24
N LEU A 189 12.33 -7.12 -15.52
CA LEU A 189 12.23 -6.79 -14.10
C LEU A 189 12.70 -7.96 -13.23
N GLU A 190 13.39 -7.64 -12.14
CA GLU A 190 13.88 -8.64 -11.18
C GLU A 190 12.97 -8.67 -9.93
N PRO A 191 12.70 -9.87 -9.37
CA PRO A 191 11.98 -10.03 -8.11
C PRO A 191 12.69 -9.32 -6.94
N ASN A 192 11.93 -8.78 -6.01
CA ASN A 192 12.41 -8.11 -4.79
C ASN A 192 13.36 -6.92 -5.04
N LYS A 193 13.39 -6.39 -6.25
CA LYS A 193 14.11 -5.14 -6.55
C LYS A 193 13.18 -3.94 -6.37
N ASN A 194 13.79 -2.82 -6.03
CA ASN A 194 13.08 -1.56 -5.86
C ASN A 194 12.90 -0.88 -7.22
N TYR A 195 11.67 -0.51 -7.54
CA TYR A 195 11.32 0.23 -8.75
C TYR A 195 10.42 1.42 -8.41
N ILE A 196 10.47 2.40 -9.28
CA ILE A 196 9.59 3.56 -9.26
C ILE A 196 8.65 3.47 -10.45
N ILE A 197 7.35 3.55 -10.19
CA ILE A 197 6.33 3.67 -11.23
C ILE A 197 6.11 5.16 -11.47
N ASP A 198 6.34 5.60 -12.70
CA ASP A 198 6.07 6.96 -13.15
C ASP A 198 4.58 7.10 -13.46
N ILE A 199 3.80 7.53 -12.47
CA ILE A 199 2.36 7.69 -12.63
C ILE A 199 1.98 8.87 -13.55
N PRO A 200 2.68 10.02 -13.55
CA PRO A 200 2.50 11.06 -14.56
C PRO A 200 2.62 10.56 -15.99
N LEU A 201 3.67 9.78 -16.28
CA LEU A 201 3.88 9.19 -17.59
C LEU A 201 2.79 8.16 -17.92
N PHE A 202 2.46 7.29 -16.96
CA PHE A 202 1.37 6.32 -17.12
C PHE A 202 0.04 7.03 -17.43
N GLY A 203 -0.32 8.06 -16.66
CA GLY A 203 -1.54 8.84 -16.91
C GLY A 203 -1.53 9.57 -18.28
N LYS A 204 -0.36 10.00 -18.74
CA LYS A 204 -0.22 10.58 -20.09
C LYS A 204 -0.49 9.54 -21.18
N VAL A 205 0.18 8.39 -21.12
CA VAL A 205 0.03 7.31 -22.11
C VAL A 205 -1.40 6.79 -22.11
N LEU A 206 -1.98 6.52 -20.94
CA LEU A 206 -3.35 6.08 -20.80
C LEU A 206 -4.35 7.07 -21.42
N SER A 207 -4.19 8.36 -21.13
CA SER A 207 -5.10 9.37 -21.66
C SER A 207 -4.98 9.56 -23.17
N LEU A 208 -3.80 9.35 -23.73
CA LEU A 208 -3.57 9.38 -25.18
C LEU A 208 -4.26 8.19 -25.87
N GLU A 209 -4.08 6.98 -25.34
CA GLU A 209 -4.70 5.76 -25.83
C GLU A 209 -6.24 5.87 -25.83
N LEU A 210 -6.81 6.25 -24.70
CA LEU A 210 -8.27 6.44 -24.55
C LEU A 210 -8.81 7.66 -25.35
N ASN A 211 -7.97 8.49 -25.91
CA ASN A 211 -8.33 9.59 -26.80
C ASN A 211 -8.04 9.28 -28.28
N ASN A 212 -8.05 7.99 -28.64
CA ASN A 212 -7.78 7.52 -30.03
C ASN A 212 -6.42 7.99 -30.57
N ASN A 213 -5.39 7.98 -29.71
CA ASN A 213 -4.03 8.44 -30.02
C ASN A 213 -3.92 9.91 -30.51
N LYS A 214 -4.93 10.72 -30.19
CA LYS A 214 -4.88 12.18 -30.40
C LYS A 214 -4.48 12.84 -29.08
N GLU A 215 -3.55 13.78 -29.11
CA GLU A 215 -3.10 14.48 -27.89
C GLU A 215 -4.29 15.17 -27.22
N PRO A 216 -4.64 14.77 -25.98
CA PRO A 216 -5.76 15.35 -25.26
C PRO A 216 -5.38 16.70 -24.64
N ASP A 217 -6.31 17.65 -24.63
CA ASP A 217 -6.16 18.85 -23.82
C ASP A 217 -6.19 18.51 -22.31
N THR A 218 -5.90 19.48 -21.45
CA THR A 218 -5.81 19.29 -19.99
C THR A 218 -7.12 18.74 -19.39
N LYS A 219 -8.28 19.21 -19.89
CA LYS A 219 -9.60 18.74 -19.42
C LYS A 219 -9.87 17.32 -19.91
N GLN A 220 -9.61 17.06 -21.16
CA GLN A 220 -9.75 15.72 -21.75
C GLN A 220 -8.84 14.72 -21.05
N LYS A 221 -7.57 15.06 -20.81
CA LYS A 221 -6.64 14.20 -20.07
C LYS A 221 -7.20 13.81 -18.72
N LYS A 222 -7.68 14.77 -17.95
CA LYS A 222 -8.29 14.53 -16.63
C LYS A 222 -9.51 13.61 -16.75
N ASN A 223 -10.41 13.88 -17.71
CA ASN A 223 -11.62 13.09 -17.91
C ASN A 223 -11.29 11.64 -18.30
N ARG A 224 -10.36 11.42 -19.24
CA ARG A 224 -9.95 10.06 -19.65
C ARG A 224 -9.39 9.23 -18.49
N ILE A 225 -8.60 9.85 -17.61
CA ILE A 225 -8.10 9.19 -16.41
C ILE A 225 -9.27 8.82 -15.48
N PHE A 226 -10.22 9.71 -15.26
CA PHE A 226 -11.37 9.44 -14.41
C PHE A 226 -12.31 8.39 -15.01
N ASP A 227 -12.53 8.43 -16.31
CA ASP A 227 -13.31 7.42 -17.03
C ASP A 227 -12.67 6.04 -16.88
N TYR A 228 -11.33 5.93 -17.04
CA TYR A 228 -10.61 4.68 -16.81
C TYR A 228 -10.79 4.15 -15.40
N ILE A 229 -10.63 4.99 -14.39
CA ILE A 229 -10.82 4.62 -12.98
C ILE A 229 -12.26 4.15 -12.75
N PHE A 230 -13.25 4.86 -13.29
CA PHE A 230 -14.65 4.48 -13.20
C PHE A 230 -14.94 3.12 -13.87
N LEU A 231 -14.40 2.88 -15.06
CA LEU A 231 -14.52 1.60 -15.74
C LEU A 231 -13.89 0.46 -14.93
N CYS A 232 -12.73 0.70 -14.30
CA CYS A 232 -12.10 -0.28 -13.42
C CYS A 232 -12.97 -0.63 -12.20
N PHE A 233 -13.78 0.30 -11.69
CA PHE A 233 -14.70 0.00 -10.58
C PHE A 233 -15.80 -1.00 -10.95
N LEU A 234 -16.17 -1.10 -12.22
CA LEU A 234 -17.11 -2.12 -12.69
C LEU A 234 -16.55 -3.55 -12.64
N LEU A 235 -15.22 -3.67 -12.56
CA LEU A 235 -14.53 -4.97 -12.37
C LEU A 235 -14.52 -5.42 -10.90
N GLY A 236 -15.07 -4.61 -10.00
CA GLY A 236 -15.12 -4.86 -8.57
C GLY A 236 -13.89 -4.36 -7.79
N ASN A 237 -14.09 -4.14 -6.52
CA ASN A 237 -13.05 -3.76 -5.56
C ASN A 237 -13.43 -4.23 -4.15
N ASP A 238 -12.70 -3.82 -3.12
CA ASP A 238 -12.97 -4.19 -1.72
C ASP A 238 -14.35 -3.75 -1.22
N PHE A 239 -14.99 -2.79 -1.86
CA PHE A 239 -16.26 -2.19 -1.44
C PHE A 239 -17.44 -2.55 -2.37
N LEU A 240 -17.15 -2.82 -3.65
CA LEU A 240 -18.14 -3.06 -4.68
C LEU A 240 -17.94 -4.43 -5.33
N PRO A 241 -18.99 -5.24 -5.47
CA PRO A 241 -18.90 -6.47 -6.25
C PRO A 241 -18.64 -6.13 -7.72
N HIS A 242 -18.01 -7.03 -8.45
CA HIS A 242 -17.86 -6.88 -9.89
C HIS A 242 -19.21 -6.95 -10.61
N PHE A 243 -19.31 -6.24 -11.73
CA PHE A 243 -20.47 -6.38 -12.60
C PHE A 243 -20.56 -7.83 -13.12
N PRO A 244 -21.74 -8.48 -13.07
CA PRO A 244 -21.84 -9.93 -13.33
C PRO A 244 -21.27 -10.41 -14.67
N ALA A 245 -21.34 -9.58 -15.70
CA ALA A 245 -20.81 -9.89 -17.03
C ALA A 245 -19.30 -9.62 -17.20
N LEU A 246 -18.65 -9.03 -16.19
CA LEU A 246 -17.25 -8.60 -16.28
C LEU A 246 -16.40 -9.35 -15.24
N ASN A 247 -15.39 -10.07 -15.70
CA ASN A 247 -14.46 -10.75 -14.82
C ASN A 247 -13.03 -10.33 -15.17
N ILE A 248 -12.32 -9.74 -14.20
CA ILE A 248 -10.94 -9.27 -14.36
C ILE A 248 -9.97 -10.41 -14.71
N ARG A 249 -10.27 -11.65 -14.32
CA ARG A 249 -9.40 -12.82 -14.58
C ARG A 249 -9.52 -13.35 -16.01
N THR A 250 -10.48 -12.86 -16.76
CA THR A 250 -10.67 -13.19 -18.18
C THR A 250 -10.42 -11.95 -19.03
N THR A 251 -11.36 -11.54 -19.83
CA THR A 251 -11.25 -10.39 -20.74
C THR A 251 -12.06 -9.17 -20.27
N GLY A 252 -12.41 -9.11 -18.98
CA GLY A 252 -13.32 -8.07 -18.49
C GLY A 252 -12.83 -6.65 -18.74
N ILE A 253 -11.54 -6.37 -18.54
CA ILE A 253 -10.99 -5.03 -18.78
C ILE A 253 -10.92 -4.73 -20.27
N ASP A 254 -10.47 -5.67 -21.10
CA ASP A 254 -10.36 -5.49 -22.54
C ASP A 254 -11.75 -5.26 -23.15
N THR A 255 -12.73 -6.03 -22.70
CA THR A 255 -14.12 -5.91 -23.14
C THR A 255 -14.68 -4.50 -22.87
N ILE A 256 -14.45 -3.97 -21.66
CA ILE A 256 -15.00 -2.68 -21.28
C ILE A 256 -14.29 -1.52 -21.99
N LEU A 257 -12.97 -1.64 -22.19
CA LEU A 257 -12.19 -0.65 -22.91
C LEU A 257 -12.49 -0.65 -24.43
N CYS A 258 -12.82 -1.80 -25.01
CA CYS A 258 -13.26 -1.87 -26.42
C CYS A 258 -14.61 -1.21 -26.67
N VAL A 259 -15.48 -1.15 -25.67
CA VAL A 259 -16.80 -0.51 -25.79
C VAL A 259 -16.71 1.00 -25.52
N TYR A 260 -15.75 1.44 -24.73
CA TYR A 260 -15.51 2.85 -24.41
C TYR A 260 -14.93 3.62 -25.58
#